data_1f7fbc3a41b8cf078fa8290e63c36ce8
#
_entry.id   1f7fbc3a41b8cf078fa8290e63c36ce8
#
_cell.length_a   1.000
_cell.length_b   1.000
_cell.length_c   1.000
_cell.angle_alpha   90.00
_cell.angle_beta   90.00
_cell.angle_gamma   90.00
#
_symmetry.space_group_name_H-M   'P 1'
#
loop_
_entity.id
_entity.type
_entity.pdbx_description
1 polymer ?
#
loop_
_entity_poly.entity_id
_entity_poly.type
_entity_poly.pdbx_seq_one_letter_code
_entity_poly.pdbx_strand_id
1 'polypeptide(L)'
;GDVYKRQNKRCIMAKYKRILLKLSGEALAGPNKTGFDEATCIGVAKQVKQLVDAGIEVGIVTGGGNFWRGRTSENIDRTKADQIGMLATVMNCIYVSEIFRSVGIKTNVLTPFECGSFTKLFSKDRANKYFEKGMVVFFAGGTGHPYFSTDTATVLRAIEIEADVILSAKSIDGVYDSDPAVNPDAKKFDEISIEDVVNNRLGVIDLAAAVLCMENHMPMMIFGLNEENSIVNTVNGVTKGTLVTA
;
A
#
# COMPACT_ATOMS: atom_id res chain seq x y z
N GLY A 1 -36.83 3.32 9.61
CA GLY A 1 -35.41 3.55 9.92
C GLY A 1 -34.48 2.46 9.42
N ASP A 2 -34.94 1.18 9.34
CA ASP A 2 -34.08 0.04 8.99
C ASP A 2 -33.92 -0.21 7.48
N VAL A 3 -34.82 0.29 6.65
CA VAL A 3 -34.75 0.12 5.19
C VAL A 3 -33.66 1.02 4.60
N TYR A 4 -33.46 2.23 5.14
CA TYR A 4 -32.40 3.15 4.71
C TYR A 4 -30.99 2.68 5.10
N LYS A 5 -30.84 1.98 6.24
CA LYS A 5 -29.57 1.39 6.67
C LYS A 5 -29.19 0.16 5.85
N ARG A 6 -30.17 -0.57 5.31
CA ARG A 6 -29.93 -1.74 4.42
C ARG A 6 -29.61 -1.33 2.98
N GLN A 7 -30.07 -0.19 2.50
CA GLN A 7 -29.73 0.33 1.16
C GLN A 7 -28.29 0.83 1.06
N ASN A 8 -27.74 1.43 2.14
CA ASN A 8 -26.31 1.85 2.15
C ASN A 8 -25.31 0.68 2.27
N LYS A 9 -25.75 -0.53 2.68
CA LYS A 9 -24.90 -1.73 2.65
C LYS A 9 -24.82 -2.42 1.27
N ARG A 10 -25.61 -2.00 0.29
CA ARG A 10 -25.68 -2.63 -1.04
C ARG A 10 -24.83 -1.97 -2.13
N CYS A 11 -24.04 -0.96 -1.83
CA CYS A 11 -23.32 -0.18 -2.84
C CYS A 11 -21.81 -0.36 -2.89
N ILE A 12 -21.23 -1.35 -2.21
CA ILE A 12 -19.89 -1.82 -2.56
C ILE A 12 -20.11 -2.94 -3.60
N MET A 13 -20.37 -2.56 -4.83
CA MET A 13 -20.21 -3.50 -5.95
C MET A 13 -18.70 -3.66 -6.11
N ALA A 14 -18.16 -4.71 -5.50
CA ALA A 14 -16.75 -5.01 -5.50
C ALA A 14 -16.25 -5.19 -6.94
N LYS A 15 -15.74 -4.11 -7.53
CA LYS A 15 -14.98 -4.18 -8.80
C LYS A 15 -13.77 -5.11 -8.63
N TYR A 16 -13.29 -5.24 -7.40
CA TYR A 16 -12.10 -6.00 -7.05
C TYR A 16 -12.43 -7.07 -6.01
N LYS A 17 -11.89 -8.27 -6.20
CA LYS A 17 -11.95 -9.37 -5.24
C LYS A 17 -10.78 -9.31 -4.25
N ARG A 18 -9.59 -9.01 -4.75
CA ARG A 18 -8.34 -8.94 -3.97
C ARG A 18 -7.56 -7.68 -4.34
N ILE A 19 -7.16 -6.93 -3.33
CA ILE A 19 -6.37 -5.72 -3.49
C ILE A 19 -5.06 -5.80 -2.71
N LEU A 20 -4.03 -5.11 -3.20
CA LEU A 20 -2.84 -4.83 -2.41
C LEU A 20 -2.79 -3.33 -2.10
N LEU A 21 -2.93 -2.97 -0.83
CA LEU A 21 -2.85 -1.60 -0.35
C LEU A 21 -1.41 -1.29 0.08
N LYS A 22 -0.81 -0.28 -0.55
CA LYS A 22 0.49 0.25 -0.15
C LYS A 22 0.30 1.52 0.66
N LEU A 23 0.85 1.54 1.87
CA LEU A 23 0.89 2.69 2.78
C LEU A 23 2.33 3.19 2.91
N SER A 24 2.58 4.47 2.68
CA SER A 24 3.91 5.03 2.95
C SER A 24 4.16 5.11 4.46
N GLY A 25 5.43 4.98 4.88
CA GLY A 25 5.79 5.16 6.29
C GLY A 25 5.44 6.55 6.78
N GLU A 26 5.63 7.57 5.95
CA GLU A 26 5.26 8.95 6.24
C GLU A 26 3.76 9.11 6.49
N ALA A 27 2.92 8.39 5.75
CA ALA A 27 1.47 8.39 5.97
C ALA A 27 1.10 7.80 7.34
N LEU A 28 1.82 6.76 7.80
CA LEU A 28 1.62 6.17 9.13
C LEU A 28 2.07 7.10 10.27
N ALA A 29 3.05 7.95 10.02
CA ALA A 29 3.54 8.95 10.99
C ALA A 29 2.58 10.15 11.11
N GLY A 30 1.71 10.38 10.12
CA GLY A 30 0.80 11.51 10.09
C GLY A 30 1.53 12.85 10.33
N PRO A 31 0.99 13.73 11.21
CA PRO A 31 1.62 15.01 11.50
C PRO A 31 2.94 14.89 12.28
N ASN A 32 3.24 13.75 12.88
CA ASN A 32 4.42 13.53 13.73
C ASN A 32 5.73 13.42 12.92
N LYS A 33 5.66 13.20 11.61
CA LYS A 33 6.78 13.01 10.67
C LYS A 33 7.63 11.77 10.92
N THR A 34 7.71 11.25 12.14
CA THR A 34 8.43 10.05 12.55
C THR A 34 7.55 9.19 13.45
N GLY A 35 7.86 7.90 13.55
CA GLY A 35 7.08 6.96 14.35
C GLY A 35 5.68 6.72 13.78
N PHE A 36 4.68 6.69 14.66
CA PHE A 36 3.29 6.40 14.32
C PHE A 36 2.37 7.51 14.80
N ASP A 37 1.34 7.81 14.01
CA ASP A 37 0.14 8.51 14.46
C ASP A 37 -1.00 7.49 14.63
N GLU A 38 -1.34 7.19 15.87
CA GLU A 38 -2.34 6.16 16.20
C GLU A 38 -3.71 6.47 15.58
N ALA A 39 -4.13 7.74 15.60
CA ALA A 39 -5.41 8.15 15.04
C ALA A 39 -5.48 7.88 13.53
N THR A 40 -4.41 8.19 12.79
CA THR A 40 -4.28 7.88 11.36
C THR A 40 -4.33 6.37 11.12
N CYS A 41 -3.58 5.58 11.90
CA CYS A 41 -3.56 4.13 11.77
C CYS A 41 -4.94 3.50 12.05
N ILE A 42 -5.66 3.98 13.07
CA ILE A 42 -7.04 3.56 13.39
C ILE A 42 -7.99 3.95 12.24
N GLY A 43 -7.84 5.14 11.67
CA GLY A 43 -8.63 5.60 10.52
C GLY A 43 -8.48 4.66 9.31
N VAL A 44 -7.25 4.27 8.99
CA VAL A 44 -6.95 3.28 7.94
C VAL A 44 -7.57 1.92 8.28
N ALA A 45 -7.40 1.44 9.53
CA ALA A 45 -7.93 0.15 9.96
C ALA A 45 -9.46 0.09 9.84
N LYS A 46 -10.17 1.15 10.20
CA LYS A 46 -11.64 1.23 10.07
C LYS A 46 -12.10 1.18 8.62
N GLN A 47 -11.37 1.81 7.70
CA GLN A 47 -11.67 1.74 6.27
C GLN A 47 -11.43 0.33 5.72
N VAL A 48 -10.28 -0.28 6.04
CA VAL A 48 -9.98 -1.66 5.61
C VAL A 48 -10.99 -2.65 6.18
N LYS A 49 -11.47 -2.42 7.42
CA LYS A 49 -12.54 -3.26 7.99
C LYS A 49 -13.80 -3.26 7.14
N GLN A 50 -14.20 -2.11 6.60
CA GLN A 50 -15.36 -2.03 5.71
C GLN A 50 -15.17 -2.89 4.45
N LEU A 51 -13.94 -2.89 3.88
CA LEU A 51 -13.62 -3.70 2.70
C LEU A 51 -13.65 -5.21 3.02
N VAL A 52 -13.05 -5.61 4.13
CA VAL A 52 -13.05 -7.01 4.58
C VAL A 52 -14.47 -7.49 4.89
N ASP A 53 -15.28 -6.67 5.58
CA ASP A 53 -16.69 -6.97 5.86
C ASP A 53 -17.56 -7.07 4.59
N ALA A 54 -17.12 -6.43 3.50
CA ALA A 54 -17.73 -6.54 2.17
C ALA A 54 -17.20 -7.74 1.36
N GLY A 55 -16.28 -8.55 1.91
CA GLY A 55 -15.74 -9.76 1.28
C GLY A 55 -14.52 -9.51 0.38
N ILE A 56 -13.89 -8.33 0.45
CA ILE A 56 -12.67 -8.03 -0.29
C ILE A 56 -11.46 -8.55 0.49
N GLU A 57 -10.60 -9.30 -0.18
CA GLU A 57 -9.32 -9.76 0.35
C GLU A 57 -8.27 -8.63 0.27
N VAL A 58 -7.63 -8.32 1.39
CA VAL A 58 -6.72 -7.18 1.50
C VAL A 58 -5.33 -7.63 1.93
N GLY A 59 -4.34 -7.44 1.03
CA GLY A 59 -2.92 -7.45 1.36
C GLY A 59 -2.43 -6.03 1.65
N ILE A 60 -1.47 -5.88 2.55
CA ILE A 60 -0.90 -4.57 2.91
C ILE A 60 0.62 -4.61 2.85
N VAL A 61 1.21 -3.61 2.22
CA VAL A 61 2.64 -3.30 2.25
C VAL A 61 2.84 -1.93 2.87
N THR A 62 3.79 -1.80 3.79
CA THR A 62 4.16 -0.50 4.36
C THR A 62 5.58 -0.10 3.94
N GLY A 63 5.79 1.19 3.68
CA GLY A 63 7.13 1.77 3.60
C GLY A 63 7.76 1.90 4.99
N GLY A 64 9.09 2.10 5.04
CA GLY A 64 9.85 2.31 6.28
C GLY A 64 10.26 3.76 6.55
N GLY A 65 9.82 4.71 5.73
CA GLY A 65 10.31 6.09 5.70
C GLY A 65 10.03 6.93 6.95
N ASN A 66 9.14 6.47 7.84
CA ASN A 66 8.89 7.07 9.15
C ASN A 66 9.99 6.79 10.18
N PHE A 67 10.84 5.80 9.94
CA PHE A 67 11.98 5.45 10.80
C PHE A 67 13.32 5.55 10.10
N TRP A 68 13.40 5.20 8.81
CA TRP A 68 14.66 5.09 8.10
C TRP A 68 14.56 5.49 6.64
N ARG A 69 15.47 6.37 6.21
CA ARG A 69 15.66 6.80 4.82
C ARG A 69 17.08 6.51 4.38
N GLY A 70 17.35 5.25 4.05
CA GLY A 70 18.68 4.74 3.75
C GLY A 70 19.40 5.44 2.59
N ARG A 71 18.65 5.96 1.61
CA ARG A 71 19.24 6.66 0.45
C ARG A 71 19.92 7.99 0.78
N THR A 72 19.64 8.56 1.96
CA THR A 72 20.23 9.84 2.42
C THR A 72 21.38 9.65 3.40
N SER A 73 21.77 8.41 3.70
CA SER A 73 22.83 8.08 4.64
C SER A 73 24.16 7.93 3.87
N GLU A 74 25.03 8.93 3.92
CA GLU A 74 26.31 8.96 3.19
C GLU A 74 27.40 8.06 3.80
N ASN A 75 27.24 7.64 5.06
CA ASN A 75 28.29 6.96 5.84
C ASN A 75 28.02 5.48 6.10
N ILE A 76 27.00 4.90 5.50
CA ILE A 76 26.60 3.51 5.71
C ILE A 76 26.59 2.77 4.36
N ASP A 77 27.13 1.56 4.34
CA ASP A 77 27.04 0.68 3.18
C ASP A 77 25.59 0.53 2.72
N ARG A 78 25.36 0.63 1.41
CA ARG A 78 24.02 0.60 0.82
C ARG A 78 23.25 -0.67 1.18
N THR A 79 23.91 -1.82 1.18
CA THR A 79 23.28 -3.09 1.57
C THR A 79 22.77 -3.04 3.00
N LYS A 80 23.59 -2.49 3.92
CA LYS A 80 23.22 -2.36 5.33
C LYS A 80 22.07 -1.34 5.52
N ALA A 81 22.14 -0.23 4.81
CA ALA A 81 21.08 0.79 4.84
C ALA A 81 19.73 0.20 4.38
N ASP A 82 19.73 -0.58 3.30
CA ASP A 82 18.51 -1.24 2.79
C ASP A 82 18.01 -2.33 3.76
N GLN A 83 18.91 -3.08 4.41
CA GLN A 83 18.51 -4.06 5.44
C GLN A 83 17.85 -3.38 6.66
N ILE A 84 18.36 -2.23 7.10
CA ILE A 84 17.71 -1.44 8.15
C ILE A 84 16.31 -0.98 7.69
N GLY A 85 16.18 -0.54 6.44
CA GLY A 85 14.89 -0.19 5.85
C GLY A 85 13.89 -1.35 5.82
N MET A 86 14.36 -2.56 5.49
CA MET A 86 13.52 -3.76 5.56
C MET A 86 13.02 -4.02 6.98
N LEU A 87 13.86 -3.90 8.00
CA LEU A 87 13.47 -4.06 9.41
C LEU A 87 12.50 -2.95 9.85
N ALA A 88 12.66 -1.73 9.37
CA ALA A 88 11.71 -0.65 9.63
C ALA A 88 10.30 -0.99 9.11
N THR A 89 10.19 -1.64 7.95
CA THR A 89 8.89 -2.11 7.46
C THR A 89 8.31 -3.25 8.31
N VAL A 90 9.16 -4.10 8.89
CA VAL A 90 8.71 -5.15 9.82
C VAL A 90 8.10 -4.53 11.07
N MET A 91 8.76 -3.54 11.68
CA MET A 91 8.20 -2.80 12.82
C MET A 91 6.85 -2.17 12.47
N ASN A 92 6.77 -1.50 11.33
CA ASN A 92 5.53 -0.89 10.86
C ASN A 92 4.40 -1.90 10.71
N CYS A 93 4.66 -3.03 10.07
CA CYS A 93 3.64 -4.06 9.87
C CYS A 93 3.19 -4.69 11.18
N ILE A 94 4.09 -4.92 12.15
CA ILE A 94 3.71 -5.43 13.47
C ILE A 94 2.79 -4.44 14.18
N TYR A 95 3.15 -3.16 14.21
CA TYR A 95 2.35 -2.12 14.87
C TYR A 95 0.97 -1.98 14.22
N VAL A 96 0.92 -1.77 12.89
CA VAL A 96 -0.34 -1.55 12.18
C VAL A 96 -1.23 -2.80 12.22
N SER A 97 -0.63 -4.00 12.17
CA SER A 97 -1.34 -5.26 12.35
C SER A 97 -2.08 -5.32 13.71
N GLU A 98 -1.44 -4.85 14.79
CA GLU A 98 -2.07 -4.83 16.11
C GLU A 98 -3.18 -3.78 16.20
N ILE A 99 -3.01 -2.60 15.59
CA ILE A 99 -4.08 -1.61 15.45
C ILE A 99 -5.27 -2.20 14.67
N PHE A 100 -5.02 -2.98 13.62
CA PHE A 100 -6.10 -3.66 12.89
C PHE A 100 -6.84 -4.68 13.76
N ARG A 101 -6.13 -5.43 14.59
CA ARG A 101 -6.74 -6.36 15.54
C ARG A 101 -7.61 -5.64 16.57
N SER A 102 -7.22 -4.46 17.02
CA SER A 102 -8.01 -3.67 17.98
C SER A 102 -9.37 -3.23 17.43
N VAL A 103 -9.53 -3.14 16.11
CA VAL A 103 -10.82 -2.87 15.44
C VAL A 103 -11.54 -4.14 14.97
N GLY A 104 -11.08 -5.32 15.37
CA GLY A 104 -11.73 -6.60 15.10
C GLY A 104 -11.34 -7.27 13.78
N ILE A 105 -10.23 -6.87 13.14
CA ILE A 105 -9.70 -7.53 11.94
C ILE A 105 -8.72 -8.63 12.37
N LYS A 106 -8.82 -9.82 11.79
CA LYS A 106 -7.80 -10.85 11.93
C LYS A 106 -6.65 -10.58 10.97
N THR A 107 -5.41 -10.70 11.45
CA THR A 107 -4.23 -10.33 10.67
C THR A 107 -3.11 -11.37 10.78
N ASN A 108 -2.23 -11.41 9.78
CA ASN A 108 -0.93 -12.06 9.83
C ASN A 108 0.13 -11.19 9.15
N VAL A 109 1.38 -11.32 9.61
CA VAL A 109 2.54 -10.63 9.02
C VAL A 109 3.46 -11.67 8.40
N LEU A 110 3.75 -11.51 7.11
CA LEU A 110 4.64 -12.36 6.33
C LEU A 110 5.90 -11.60 5.93
N THR A 111 7.05 -12.26 6.04
CA THR A 111 8.36 -11.72 5.67
C THR A 111 9.10 -12.68 4.72
N PRO A 112 9.96 -12.18 3.82
CA PRO A 112 10.77 -13.04 2.92
C PRO A 112 11.94 -13.72 3.63
N PHE A 113 12.18 -13.38 4.89
CA PHE A 113 13.23 -13.95 5.75
C PHE A 113 12.67 -14.21 7.15
N GLU A 114 13.37 -15.01 7.95
CA GLU A 114 12.95 -15.34 9.30
C GLU A 114 13.16 -14.16 10.27
N CYS A 115 12.13 -13.81 11.01
CA CYS A 115 12.16 -12.88 12.13
C CYS A 115 11.74 -13.57 13.44
N GLY A 116 12.29 -14.74 13.70
CA GLY A 116 11.94 -15.53 14.88
C GLY A 116 10.44 -15.84 14.93
N SER A 117 9.82 -15.61 16.10
CA SER A 117 8.38 -15.83 16.30
C SER A 117 7.50 -14.64 15.91
N PHE A 118 8.08 -13.50 15.49
CA PHE A 118 7.34 -12.26 15.26
C PHE A 118 6.52 -12.29 13.97
N THR A 119 7.03 -12.97 12.93
CA THR A 119 6.41 -13.07 11.63
C THR A 119 6.43 -14.51 11.13
N LYS A 120 5.78 -14.75 9.99
CA LYS A 120 5.84 -16.03 9.29
C LYS A 120 6.54 -15.83 7.95
N LEU A 121 7.27 -16.86 7.49
CA LEU A 121 7.86 -16.83 6.15
C LEU A 121 6.77 -16.71 5.09
N PHE A 122 7.00 -15.83 4.11
CA PHE A 122 6.14 -15.65 2.97
C PHE A 122 6.12 -16.91 2.09
N SER A 123 4.94 -17.29 1.67
CA SER A 123 4.67 -18.08 0.47
C SER A 123 3.29 -17.71 -0.05
N LYS A 124 3.07 -17.83 -1.36
CA LYS A 124 1.77 -17.60 -2.01
C LYS A 124 0.67 -18.44 -1.34
N ASP A 125 0.94 -19.74 -1.13
CA ASP A 125 -0.03 -20.66 -0.52
C ASP A 125 -0.39 -20.25 0.90
N ARG A 126 0.57 -19.76 1.67
CA ARG A 126 0.31 -19.28 3.03
C ARG A 126 -0.53 -18.01 3.01
N ALA A 127 -0.23 -17.08 2.12
CA ALA A 127 -1.03 -15.86 1.95
C ALA A 127 -2.46 -16.21 1.55
N ASN A 128 -2.66 -17.10 0.58
CA ASN A 128 -3.98 -17.54 0.14
C ASN A 128 -4.80 -18.18 1.27
N LYS A 129 -4.18 -19.07 2.06
CA LYS A 129 -4.84 -19.68 3.24
C LYS A 129 -5.30 -18.64 4.27
N TYR A 130 -4.62 -17.50 4.39
CA TYR A 130 -5.03 -16.43 5.28
C TYR A 130 -6.16 -15.60 4.67
N PHE A 131 -6.12 -15.30 3.37
CA PHE A 131 -7.23 -14.64 2.67
C PHE A 131 -8.52 -15.44 2.73
N GLU A 132 -8.46 -16.76 2.50
CA GLU A 132 -9.60 -17.66 2.63
C GLU A 132 -10.26 -17.65 4.02
N LYS A 133 -9.48 -17.31 5.06
CA LYS A 133 -9.98 -17.15 6.43
C LYS A 133 -10.46 -15.73 6.75
N GLY A 134 -10.55 -14.86 5.74
CA GLY A 134 -10.95 -13.46 5.91
C GLY A 134 -9.93 -12.63 6.70
N MET A 135 -8.65 -12.99 6.64
CA MET A 135 -7.59 -12.26 7.33
C MET A 135 -6.96 -11.22 6.41
N VAL A 136 -6.57 -10.08 6.97
CA VAL A 136 -5.67 -9.14 6.30
C VAL A 136 -4.24 -9.65 6.43
N VAL A 137 -3.50 -9.67 5.31
CA VAL A 137 -2.13 -10.15 5.25
C VAL A 137 -1.18 -8.97 5.03
N PHE A 138 -0.29 -8.76 5.99
CA PHE A 138 0.79 -7.78 5.90
C PHE A 138 2.04 -8.41 5.30
N PHE A 139 2.62 -7.76 4.29
CA PHE A 139 3.87 -8.17 3.67
C PHE A 139 4.96 -7.19 4.08
N ALA A 140 5.84 -7.63 4.97
CA ALA A 140 6.92 -6.84 5.54
C ALA A 140 8.28 -7.30 5.00
N GLY A 141 9.32 -6.52 5.21
CA GLY A 141 10.69 -6.89 4.82
C GLY A 141 11.01 -6.66 3.34
N GLY A 142 10.16 -5.96 2.60
CA GLY A 142 10.38 -5.67 1.19
C GLY A 142 10.46 -6.93 0.32
N THR A 143 11.38 -6.96 -0.64
CA THR A 143 11.70 -8.15 -1.44
C THR A 143 12.56 -9.17 -0.67
N GLY A 144 13.15 -8.78 0.46
CA GLY A 144 14.17 -9.54 1.17
C GLY A 144 15.59 -9.31 0.64
N HIS A 145 15.74 -8.50 -0.39
CA HIS A 145 17.02 -8.21 -1.03
C HIS A 145 17.28 -6.70 -1.04
N PRO A 146 18.55 -6.28 -0.80
CA PRO A 146 18.99 -4.90 -0.99
C PRO A 146 18.77 -4.43 -2.43
N TYR A 147 18.88 -3.12 -2.64
CA TYR A 147 18.74 -2.43 -3.93
C TYR A 147 17.34 -2.35 -4.53
N PHE A 148 16.37 -3.06 -3.99
CA PHE A 148 14.96 -2.96 -4.40
C PHE A 148 14.18 -2.06 -3.46
N SER A 149 13.32 -1.22 -4.02
CA SER A 149 12.47 -0.33 -3.25
C SER A 149 11.23 -1.04 -2.69
N THR A 150 10.50 -0.33 -1.81
CA THR A 150 9.17 -0.78 -1.37
C THR A 150 8.17 -0.81 -2.53
N ASP A 151 8.30 0.06 -3.53
CA ASP A 151 7.43 0.03 -4.72
C ASP A 151 7.63 -1.26 -5.50
N THR A 152 8.89 -1.67 -5.74
CA THR A 152 9.20 -2.97 -6.36
C THR A 152 8.64 -4.14 -5.54
N ALA A 153 8.81 -4.13 -4.22
CA ALA A 153 8.25 -5.15 -3.34
C ALA A 153 6.72 -5.20 -3.42
N THR A 154 6.07 -4.05 -3.50
CA THR A 154 4.61 -3.92 -3.62
C THR A 154 4.11 -4.60 -4.89
N VAL A 155 4.72 -4.27 -6.04
CA VAL A 155 4.32 -4.89 -7.32
C VAL A 155 4.58 -6.38 -7.32
N LEU A 156 5.75 -6.82 -6.85
CA LEU A 156 6.08 -8.24 -6.75
C LEU A 156 5.04 -9.01 -5.92
N ARG A 157 4.70 -8.51 -4.74
CA ARG A 157 3.68 -9.16 -3.90
C ARG A 157 2.29 -9.15 -4.53
N ALA A 158 1.91 -8.06 -5.20
CA ALA A 158 0.61 -7.97 -5.90
C ALA A 158 0.49 -9.06 -6.97
N ILE A 159 1.54 -9.26 -7.76
CA ILE A 159 1.59 -10.29 -8.80
C ILE A 159 1.53 -11.70 -8.16
N GLU A 160 2.36 -11.96 -7.15
CA GLU A 160 2.43 -13.28 -6.50
C GLU A 160 1.11 -13.70 -5.86
N ILE A 161 0.40 -12.77 -5.24
CA ILE A 161 -0.92 -13.05 -4.61
C ILE A 161 -2.09 -12.90 -5.58
N GLU A 162 -1.85 -12.60 -6.84
CA GLU A 162 -2.88 -12.40 -7.87
C GLU A 162 -3.89 -11.30 -7.46
N ALA A 163 -3.38 -10.15 -7.02
CA ALA A 163 -4.21 -8.99 -6.72
C ALA A 163 -4.79 -8.41 -8.02
N ASP A 164 -6.02 -7.92 -7.97
CA ASP A 164 -6.68 -7.27 -9.11
C ASP A 164 -6.12 -5.88 -9.37
N VAL A 165 -5.63 -5.21 -8.33
CA VAL A 165 -5.12 -3.83 -8.39
C VAL A 165 -4.21 -3.52 -7.19
N ILE A 166 -3.24 -2.63 -7.41
CA ILE A 166 -2.48 -1.99 -6.34
C ILE A 166 -3.14 -0.66 -6.01
N LEU A 167 -3.45 -0.43 -4.74
CA LEU A 167 -3.90 0.85 -4.20
C LEU A 167 -2.72 1.54 -3.50
N SER A 168 -2.14 2.53 -4.15
CA SER A 168 -0.99 3.28 -3.62
C SER A 168 -1.46 4.57 -2.95
N ALA A 169 -1.57 4.53 -1.62
CA ALA A 169 -1.92 5.68 -0.81
C ALA A 169 -0.68 6.55 -0.55
N LYS A 170 -0.74 7.78 -1.00
CA LYS A 170 0.35 8.77 -0.89
C LYS A 170 -0.13 10.05 -0.20
N SER A 171 0.80 10.97 0.07
CA SER A 171 0.47 12.33 0.52
C SER A 171 -0.08 13.20 -0.61
N ILE A 172 0.33 12.91 -1.86
CA ILE A 172 -0.20 13.52 -3.09
C ILE A 172 -1.41 12.72 -3.59
N ASP A 173 -2.40 13.40 -4.14
CA ASP A 173 -3.70 12.83 -4.51
C ASP A 173 -3.78 12.20 -5.91
N GLY A 174 -2.65 12.09 -6.61
CA GLY A 174 -2.58 11.50 -7.94
C GLY A 174 -1.25 11.72 -8.64
N VAL A 175 -1.22 11.49 -9.94
CA VAL A 175 -0.08 11.75 -10.83
C VAL A 175 -0.31 13.06 -11.57
N TYR A 176 0.71 13.89 -11.61
CA TYR A 176 0.70 15.20 -12.28
C TYR A 176 1.75 15.25 -13.39
N ASP A 177 1.53 16.14 -14.36
CA ASP A 177 2.48 16.39 -15.45
C ASP A 177 3.77 17.09 -14.99
N SER A 178 3.73 17.71 -13.82
CA SER A 178 4.86 18.35 -13.13
C SER A 178 4.61 18.36 -11.62
N ASP A 179 5.62 18.68 -10.82
CA ASP A 179 5.49 18.75 -9.37
C ASP A 179 4.54 19.90 -8.95
N PRO A 180 3.36 19.63 -8.40
CA PRO A 180 2.41 20.67 -8.00
C PRO A 180 2.91 21.52 -6.83
N ALA A 181 3.91 21.08 -6.07
CA ALA A 181 4.54 21.87 -5.02
C ALA A 181 5.44 23.00 -5.61
N VAL A 182 5.92 22.81 -6.83
CA VAL A 182 6.78 23.76 -7.55
C VAL A 182 6.01 24.52 -8.61
N ASN A 183 5.13 23.83 -9.33
CA ASN A 183 4.31 24.40 -10.40
C ASN A 183 2.84 24.39 -10.01
N PRO A 184 2.25 25.57 -9.66
CA PRO A 184 0.83 25.67 -9.30
C PRO A 184 -0.13 25.31 -10.46
N ASP A 185 0.34 25.38 -11.72
CA ASP A 185 -0.43 25.06 -12.92
C ASP A 185 -0.33 23.58 -13.31
N ALA A 186 0.34 22.74 -12.50
CA ALA A 186 0.46 21.30 -12.74
C ALA A 186 -0.92 20.64 -12.89
N LYS A 187 -1.06 19.84 -13.93
CA LYS A 187 -2.32 19.15 -14.24
C LYS A 187 -2.26 17.70 -13.82
N LYS A 188 -3.27 17.28 -13.06
CA LYS A 188 -3.43 15.91 -12.65
C LYS A 188 -4.02 15.08 -13.79
N PHE A 189 -3.50 13.86 -13.93
CA PHE A 189 -4.08 12.86 -14.82
C PHE A 189 -5.20 12.09 -14.09
N ASP A 190 -6.32 11.86 -14.77
CA ASP A 190 -7.33 10.91 -14.31
C ASP A 190 -6.88 9.48 -14.61
N GLU A 191 -6.25 9.29 -15.78
CA GLU A 191 -5.67 8.02 -16.23
C GLU A 191 -4.38 8.29 -17.02
N ILE A 192 -3.38 7.44 -16.85
CA ILE A 192 -2.10 7.50 -17.57
C ILE A 192 -1.52 6.09 -17.71
N SER A 193 -0.85 5.80 -18.83
CA SER A 193 -0.14 4.53 -18.99
C SER A 193 1.14 4.51 -18.15
N ILE A 194 1.53 3.32 -17.70
CA ILE A 194 2.81 3.16 -16.99
C ILE A 194 4.01 3.51 -17.89
N GLU A 195 3.90 3.29 -19.20
CA GLU A 195 4.91 3.70 -20.19
C GLU A 195 5.08 5.21 -20.20
N ASP A 196 3.97 5.98 -20.20
CA ASP A 196 4.02 7.43 -20.15
C ASP A 196 4.58 7.95 -18.83
N VAL A 197 4.26 7.29 -17.71
CA VAL A 197 4.87 7.59 -16.39
C VAL A 197 6.39 7.47 -16.46
N VAL A 198 6.90 6.40 -17.08
CA VAL A 198 8.34 6.16 -17.24
C VAL A 198 8.95 7.14 -18.22
N ASN A 199 8.36 7.30 -19.41
CA ASN A 199 8.89 8.14 -20.48
C ASN A 199 8.95 9.62 -20.07
N ASN A 200 7.95 10.10 -19.34
CA ASN A 200 7.89 11.48 -18.83
C ASN A 200 8.61 11.65 -17.48
N ARG A 201 9.20 10.60 -16.92
CA ARG A 201 9.95 10.61 -15.65
C ARG A 201 9.16 11.22 -14.48
N LEU A 202 7.89 10.87 -14.38
CA LEU A 202 6.97 11.47 -13.40
C LEU A 202 7.24 11.07 -11.95
N GLY A 203 8.18 10.17 -11.68
CA GLY A 203 8.73 9.89 -10.35
C GLY A 203 7.76 9.25 -9.33
N VAL A 204 6.60 8.78 -9.77
CA VAL A 204 5.57 8.22 -8.88
C VAL A 204 5.83 6.75 -8.51
N ILE A 205 6.65 6.07 -9.29
CA ILE A 205 7.08 4.68 -9.11
C ILE A 205 8.50 4.53 -9.64
N ASP A 206 9.30 3.63 -9.07
CA ASP A 206 10.63 3.36 -9.61
C ASP A 206 10.58 2.49 -10.86
N LEU A 207 11.67 2.52 -11.66
CA LEU A 207 11.73 1.85 -12.95
C LEU A 207 11.54 0.33 -12.84
N ALA A 208 12.14 -0.32 -11.83
CA ALA A 208 12.01 -1.78 -11.67
C ALA A 208 10.55 -2.17 -11.39
N ALA A 209 9.87 -1.42 -10.53
CA ALA A 209 8.46 -1.62 -10.26
C ALA A 209 7.59 -1.34 -11.50
N ALA A 210 7.91 -0.30 -12.27
CA ALA A 210 7.19 0.03 -13.49
C ALA A 210 7.30 -1.10 -14.54
N VAL A 211 8.50 -1.65 -14.74
CA VAL A 211 8.71 -2.78 -15.67
C VAL A 211 7.91 -4.01 -15.23
N LEU A 212 7.90 -4.33 -13.94
CA LEU A 212 7.08 -5.43 -13.42
C LEU A 212 5.57 -5.20 -13.66
N CYS A 213 5.08 -3.97 -13.49
CA CYS A 213 3.69 -3.63 -13.81
C CYS A 213 3.38 -3.86 -15.28
N MET A 214 4.23 -3.36 -16.20
CA MET A 214 4.05 -3.52 -17.64
C MET A 214 4.01 -4.99 -18.07
N GLU A 215 5.00 -5.78 -17.63
CA GLU A 215 5.12 -7.18 -18.05
C GLU A 215 3.97 -8.06 -17.51
N ASN A 216 3.37 -7.69 -16.39
CA ASN A 216 2.32 -8.47 -15.73
C ASN A 216 0.93 -7.81 -15.78
N HIS A 217 0.79 -6.73 -16.55
CA HIS A 217 -0.47 -6.00 -16.68
C HIS A 217 -1.13 -5.65 -15.35
N MET A 218 -0.32 -5.23 -14.34
CA MET A 218 -0.78 -4.92 -13.00
C MET A 218 -1.19 -3.44 -12.90
N PRO A 219 -2.49 -3.13 -12.82
CA PRO A 219 -2.94 -1.76 -12.70
C PRO A 219 -2.68 -1.21 -11.30
N MET A 220 -2.48 0.11 -11.22
CA MET A 220 -2.28 0.81 -9.96
C MET A 220 -3.18 2.04 -9.87
N MET A 221 -3.84 2.24 -8.74
CA MET A 221 -4.53 3.47 -8.42
C MET A 221 -3.70 4.27 -7.41
N ILE A 222 -3.31 5.49 -7.78
CA ILE A 222 -2.59 6.44 -6.91
C ILE A 222 -3.59 7.46 -6.39
N PHE A 223 -3.65 7.64 -5.07
CA PHE A 223 -4.61 8.52 -4.42
C PHE A 223 -4.07 9.09 -3.10
N GLY A 224 -4.68 10.19 -2.65
CA GLY A 224 -4.35 10.83 -1.38
C GLY A 224 -4.97 10.11 -0.19
N LEU A 225 -4.15 9.78 0.83
CA LEU A 225 -4.63 9.12 2.04
C LEU A 225 -5.42 10.05 2.97
N ASN A 226 -5.14 11.36 2.92
CA ASN A 226 -5.67 12.34 3.88
C ASN A 226 -7.14 12.72 3.67
N GLU A 227 -7.75 12.31 2.57
CA GLU A 227 -9.17 12.52 2.32
C GLU A 227 -10.01 11.55 3.16
N GLU A 228 -11.17 12.02 3.61
CA GLU A 228 -12.09 11.16 4.37
C GLU A 228 -12.55 9.97 3.54
N ASN A 229 -12.47 8.77 4.13
CA ASN A 229 -12.81 7.51 3.47
C ASN A 229 -12.06 7.25 2.16
N SER A 230 -10.86 7.79 2.00
CA SER A 230 -10.06 7.74 0.78
C SER A 230 -9.87 6.33 0.22
N ILE A 231 -9.61 5.34 1.07
CA ILE A 231 -9.41 3.93 0.65
C ILE A 231 -10.73 3.32 0.15
N VAL A 232 -11.80 3.48 0.91
CA VAL A 232 -13.14 2.96 0.55
C VAL A 232 -13.64 3.63 -0.72
N ASN A 233 -13.49 4.95 -0.83
CA ASN A 233 -13.88 5.72 -2.01
C ASN A 233 -13.09 5.30 -3.25
N THR A 234 -11.81 4.98 -3.10
CA THR A 234 -10.97 4.49 -4.19
C THR A 234 -11.45 3.14 -4.70
N VAL A 235 -11.74 2.20 -3.81
CA VAL A 235 -12.27 0.87 -4.19
C VAL A 235 -13.63 1.00 -4.88
N ASN A 236 -14.46 1.95 -4.46
CA ASN A 236 -15.79 2.21 -5.05
C ASN A 236 -15.75 3.05 -6.34
N GLY A 237 -14.57 3.49 -6.79
CA GLY A 237 -14.42 4.31 -8.00
C GLY A 237 -14.93 5.76 -7.84
N VAL A 238 -15.03 6.25 -6.59
CA VAL A 238 -15.52 7.62 -6.28
C VAL A 238 -14.36 8.59 -6.10
N THR A 239 -13.13 8.09 -5.85
CA THR A 239 -11.96 8.94 -5.63
C THR A 239 -11.52 9.69 -6.90
N LYS A 240 -10.87 10.83 -6.69
CA LYS A 240 -10.23 11.63 -7.74
C LYS A 240 -8.75 11.29 -7.95
N GLY A 241 -8.33 10.08 -7.59
CA GLY A 241 -6.97 9.59 -7.84
C GLY A 241 -6.65 9.40 -9.32
N THR A 242 -5.44 8.96 -9.61
CA THR A 242 -5.00 8.62 -10.97
C THR A 242 -4.93 7.10 -11.15
N LEU A 243 -5.63 6.58 -12.17
CA LEU A 243 -5.46 5.19 -12.61
C LEU A 243 -4.20 5.10 -13.49
N VAL A 244 -3.23 4.31 -13.06
CA VAL A 244 -2.06 3.96 -13.88
C VAL A 244 -2.33 2.60 -14.50
N THR A 245 -2.47 2.57 -15.83
CA THR A 245 -2.71 1.35 -16.61
C THR A 245 -1.39 0.73 -17.08
N ALA A 246 -1.35 -0.59 -17.20
CA ALA A 246 -0.18 -1.34 -17.65
C ALA A 246 -0.45 -2.07 -18.96
#